data_5eae1af5fe586ae7d715edddb0f03301
#
_entry.id   5eae1af5fe586ae7d715edddb0f03301
#
_cell.length_a   1.000
_cell.length_b   1.000
_cell.length_c   1.000
_cell.angle_alpha   90.00
_cell.angle_beta   90.00
_cell.angle_gamma   90.00
#
_symmetry.space_group_name_H-M   'P 1'
#
loop_
_entity.id
_entity.type
_entity.pdbx_description
1 polymer ?
#
loop_
_entity_poly.entity_id
_entity_poly.type
_entity_poly.pdbx_seq_one_letter_code
_entity_poly.pdbx_strand_id
1 'polypeptide(L)'
;MTLRPCPFCGGEAEAANDAYRERFINEVFGYATEPAARNTWIFCTVCGAKGRTIHDREYDGMKDPQREERMRQEAAEAWNHRAEEERV
;
A
#
# COMPACT_ATOMS: atom_id res chain seq x y z
N MET A 1 -1.25 -12.94 -2.10
CA MET A 1 -1.10 -12.73 -3.56
C MET A 1 0.34 -12.34 -3.86
N THR A 2 0.93 -12.98 -4.86
CA THR A 2 2.30 -12.67 -5.27
C THR A 2 2.33 -11.44 -6.16
N LEU A 3 3.22 -10.49 -5.83
CA LEU A 3 3.40 -9.30 -6.64
C LEU A 3 4.33 -9.58 -7.83
N ARG A 4 3.92 -9.15 -9.02
CA ARG A 4 4.76 -9.24 -10.20
C ARG A 4 5.91 -8.23 -10.12
N PRO A 5 7.06 -8.50 -10.75
CA PRO A 5 8.14 -7.52 -10.81
C PRO A 5 7.69 -6.22 -11.48
N CYS A 6 8.40 -5.14 -11.19
CA CYS A 6 8.12 -3.83 -11.78
C CYS A 6 8.12 -3.91 -13.33
N PRO A 7 7.08 -3.40 -14.00
CA PRO A 7 7.01 -3.45 -15.46
C PRO A 7 8.05 -2.56 -16.15
N PHE A 8 8.67 -1.64 -15.42
CA PHE A 8 9.63 -0.70 -15.99
C PHE A 8 11.08 -1.14 -15.83
N CYS A 9 11.45 -1.66 -14.64
CA CYS A 9 12.84 -2.02 -14.37
C CYS A 9 13.05 -3.47 -13.94
N GLY A 10 11.97 -4.23 -13.73
CA GLY A 10 12.04 -5.61 -13.25
C GLY A 10 12.37 -5.76 -11.77
N GLY A 11 12.42 -4.64 -11.03
CA GLY A 11 12.74 -4.66 -9.60
C GLY A 11 11.62 -5.27 -8.74
N GLU A 12 11.95 -5.58 -7.50
CA GLU A 12 11.01 -6.14 -6.54
C GLU A 12 9.97 -5.11 -6.10
N ALA A 13 8.71 -5.55 -6.06
CA ALA A 13 7.60 -4.71 -5.63
C ALA A 13 7.21 -5.01 -4.18
N GLU A 14 6.79 -3.98 -3.45
CA GLU A 14 6.32 -4.09 -2.08
C GLU A 14 5.07 -3.24 -1.86
N ALA A 15 4.28 -3.63 -0.85
CA ALA A 15 3.14 -2.85 -0.40
C ALA A 15 3.58 -1.76 0.58
N ALA A 16 2.98 -0.59 0.46
CA ALA A 16 3.20 0.51 1.40
C ALA A 16 1.85 1.16 1.75
N ASN A 17 1.81 1.88 2.85
CA ASN A 17 0.65 2.63 3.27
C ASN A 17 1.07 3.84 4.11
N ASP A 18 0.11 4.68 4.47
CA ASP A 18 0.37 5.91 5.22
C ASP A 18 0.26 5.75 6.74
N ALA A 19 0.06 4.52 7.25
CA ALA A 19 -0.05 4.26 8.69
C ALA A 19 1.23 4.62 9.45
N TYR A 20 2.38 4.47 8.82
CA TYR A 20 3.68 4.80 9.42
C TYR A 20 3.74 6.26 9.86
N ARG A 21 3.21 7.16 9.04
CA ARG A 21 3.21 8.59 9.35
C ARG A 21 2.35 8.89 10.57
N GLU A 22 1.20 8.27 10.68
CA GLU A 22 0.33 8.40 11.86
C GLU A 22 0.97 7.80 13.10
N ARG A 23 1.68 6.68 12.96
CA ARG A 23 2.43 6.07 14.06
C ARG A 23 3.48 7.03 14.61
N PHE A 24 4.21 7.70 13.76
CA PHE A 24 5.21 8.69 14.17
C PHE A 24 4.58 9.82 14.98
N ILE A 25 3.45 10.34 14.52
CA ILE A 25 2.70 11.38 15.23
C ILE A 25 2.23 10.87 16.59
N ASN A 26 1.71 9.65 16.66
CA ASN A 26 1.24 9.05 17.90
C ASN A 26 2.38 8.88 18.91
N GLU A 27 3.56 8.47 18.48
CA GLU A 27 4.74 8.34 19.34
C GLU A 27 5.19 9.69 19.89
N VAL A 28 5.18 10.73 19.08
CA VAL A 28 5.59 12.08 19.47
C VAL A 28 4.59 12.71 20.45
N PHE A 29 3.29 12.50 20.23
CA PHE A 29 2.23 13.10 21.05
C PHE A 29 1.70 12.18 22.15
N GLY A 30 2.21 10.95 22.26
CA GLY A 30 1.86 10.02 23.32
C GLY A 30 0.50 9.36 23.21
N TYR A 31 -0.09 9.32 22.02
CA TYR A 31 -1.35 8.60 21.80
C TYR A 31 -1.12 7.09 21.80
N ALA A 32 -1.99 6.36 22.50
CA ALA A 32 -1.87 4.92 22.68
C ALA A 32 -2.59 4.09 21.61
N THR A 33 -3.13 4.70 20.58
CA THR A 33 -3.86 3.99 19.50
C THR A 33 -2.92 3.48 18.43
N GLU A 34 -3.20 2.27 17.90
CA GLU A 34 -2.46 1.75 16.76
C GLU A 34 -2.76 2.58 15.51
N PRO A 35 -1.74 2.87 14.68
CA PRO A 35 -1.96 3.62 13.44
C PRO A 35 -2.80 2.81 12.45
N ALA A 36 -3.77 3.48 11.83
CA ALA A 36 -4.62 2.90 10.80
C ALA A 36 -4.22 3.44 9.43
N ALA A 37 -4.09 2.56 8.44
CA ALA A 37 -3.80 2.95 7.06
C ALA A 37 -5.07 3.49 6.40
N ARG A 38 -4.98 4.69 5.83
CA ARG A 38 -6.04 5.29 5.02
C ARG A 38 -5.84 5.04 3.54
N ASN A 39 -4.58 4.99 3.11
CA ASN A 39 -4.21 4.77 1.72
C ASN A 39 -3.18 3.64 1.64
N THR A 40 -3.28 2.81 0.61
CA THR A 40 -2.37 1.69 0.36
C THR A 40 -2.01 1.66 -1.13
N TRP A 41 -0.76 1.35 -1.44
CA TRP A 41 -0.27 1.24 -2.81
C TRP A 41 0.85 0.22 -2.88
N ILE A 42 1.15 -0.23 -4.11
CA ILE A 42 2.33 -1.05 -4.40
C ILE A 42 3.38 -0.16 -5.08
N PHE A 43 4.63 -0.35 -4.76
CA PHE A 43 5.72 0.41 -5.37
C PHE A 43 6.92 -0.48 -5.67
N CYS A 44 7.76 -0.03 -6.61
CA CYS A 44 9.02 -0.70 -6.90
C CYS A 44 10.10 -0.21 -5.94
N THR A 45 10.80 -1.15 -5.31
CA THR A 45 11.87 -0.82 -4.37
C THR A 45 13.14 -0.33 -5.06
N VAL A 46 13.27 -0.51 -6.37
CA VAL A 46 14.46 -0.16 -7.15
C VAL A 46 14.30 1.18 -7.84
N CYS A 47 13.28 1.35 -8.68
CA CYS A 47 13.10 2.60 -9.46
C CYS A 47 12.09 3.57 -8.85
N GLY A 48 11.35 3.15 -7.83
CA GLY A 48 10.36 4.01 -7.17
C GLY A 48 9.04 4.13 -7.90
N ALA A 49 8.82 3.40 -8.99
CA ALA A 49 7.54 3.41 -9.69
C ALA A 49 6.41 3.02 -8.74
N LYS A 50 5.33 3.80 -8.75
CA LYS A 50 4.20 3.62 -7.84
C LYS A 50 2.97 3.19 -8.62
N GLY A 51 2.26 2.19 -8.10
CA GLY A 51 0.99 1.76 -8.65
C GLY A 51 -0.18 2.61 -8.16
N ARG A 52 -1.39 2.15 -8.46
CA ARG A 52 -2.61 2.84 -8.05
C ARG A 52 -2.72 2.91 -6.53
N THR A 53 -3.04 4.07 -5.99
CA THR A 53 -3.35 4.25 -4.58
C THR A 53 -4.79 3.83 -4.32
N ILE A 54 -4.98 2.94 -3.35
CA ILE A 54 -6.30 2.49 -2.91
C ILE A 54 -6.66 3.29 -1.66
N HIS A 55 -7.81 3.95 -1.69
CA HIS A 55 -8.31 4.74 -0.56
C HIS A 55 -9.32 3.94 0.25
N ASP A 56 -9.25 4.05 1.56
CA ASP A 56 -10.24 3.47 2.46
C ASP A 56 -11.43 4.42 2.57
N ARG A 57 -12.53 4.07 1.93
CA ARG A 57 -13.76 4.87 1.92
C ARG A 57 -14.52 4.80 3.24
N GLU A 58 -14.21 3.82 4.08
CA GLU A 58 -14.85 3.58 5.37
C GLU A 58 -13.94 3.97 6.54
N TYR A 59 -12.90 4.76 6.25
CA TYR A 59 -11.93 5.15 7.26
C TYR A 59 -12.58 5.93 8.40
N ASP A 60 -12.45 5.37 9.61
CA ASP A 60 -13.00 5.94 10.83
C ASP A 60 -11.94 6.28 11.89
N GLY A 61 -10.66 6.20 11.51
CA GLY A 61 -9.53 6.42 12.41
C GLY A 61 -9.14 5.22 13.24
N MET A 62 -9.88 4.12 13.15
CA MET A 62 -9.60 2.88 13.89
C MET A 62 -8.92 1.86 12.99
N LYS A 63 -7.96 1.13 13.54
CA LYS A 63 -7.28 0.07 12.81
C LYS A 63 -8.23 -1.11 12.61
N ASP A 64 -8.34 -1.56 11.35
CA ASP A 64 -9.08 -2.76 10.97
C ASP A 64 -8.20 -3.62 10.07
N PRO A 65 -7.59 -4.70 10.61
CA PRO A 65 -6.70 -5.56 9.82
C PRO A 65 -7.36 -6.16 8.59
N GLN A 66 -8.66 -6.45 8.64
CA GLN A 66 -9.40 -7.00 7.50
C GLN A 66 -9.55 -5.98 6.38
N ARG A 67 -9.85 -4.72 6.71
CA ARG A 67 -9.91 -3.65 5.71
C ARG A 67 -8.55 -3.39 5.08
N GLU A 68 -7.50 -3.34 5.91
CA GLU A 68 -6.14 -3.13 5.42
C GLU A 68 -5.71 -4.27 4.48
N GLU A 69 -6.06 -5.50 4.80
CA GLU A 69 -5.76 -6.65 3.94
C GLU A 69 -6.49 -6.56 2.60
N ARG A 70 -7.77 -6.18 2.60
CA ARG A 70 -8.52 -5.96 1.36
C ARG A 70 -7.91 -4.87 0.50
N MET A 71 -7.48 -3.78 1.11
CA MET A 71 -6.82 -2.67 0.40
C MET A 71 -5.50 -3.14 -0.24
N ARG A 72 -4.71 -3.92 0.49
CA ARG A 72 -3.48 -4.50 -0.07
C ARG A 72 -3.76 -5.42 -1.24
N GLN A 73 -4.80 -6.25 -1.15
CA GLN A 73 -5.19 -7.14 -2.25
C GLN A 73 -5.63 -6.34 -3.47
N GLU A 74 -6.43 -5.31 -3.30
CA GLU A 74 -6.84 -4.44 -4.40
C GLU A 74 -5.65 -3.73 -5.04
N ALA A 75 -4.73 -3.23 -4.23
CA ALA A 75 -3.51 -2.61 -4.72
C ALA A 75 -2.64 -3.60 -5.49
N ALA A 76 -2.51 -4.83 -4.98
CA ALA A 76 -1.76 -5.89 -5.64
C ALA A 76 -2.38 -6.30 -6.97
N GLU A 77 -3.70 -6.41 -7.03
CA GLU A 77 -4.41 -6.71 -8.29
C GLU A 77 -4.19 -5.61 -9.34
N ALA A 78 -4.29 -4.36 -8.92
CA ALA A 78 -4.07 -3.23 -9.82
C ALA A 78 -2.62 -3.20 -10.35
N TRP A 79 -1.66 -3.46 -9.49
CA TRP A 79 -0.25 -3.54 -9.87
C TRP A 79 0.01 -4.68 -10.85
N ASN A 80 -0.49 -5.87 -10.54
CA ASN A 80 -0.28 -7.05 -11.38
C ASN A 80 -0.95 -6.90 -12.76
N HIS A 81 -2.12 -6.29 -12.79
CA HIS A 81 -2.84 -6.02 -14.03
C HIS A 81 -2.04 -5.06 -14.91
N ARG A 82 -1.50 -4.00 -14.34
CA ARG A 82 -0.64 -3.05 -15.06
C ARG A 82 0.64 -3.73 -15.57
N ALA A 83 1.26 -4.58 -14.74
CA ALA A 83 2.45 -5.31 -15.13
C ALA A 83 2.20 -6.24 -16.32
N GLU A 84 1.02 -6.86 -16.40
CA GLU A 84 0.63 -7.67 -17.54
C GLU A 84 0.44 -6.83 -18.81
N GLU A 85 -0.21 -5.68 -18.71
CA GLU A 85 -0.45 -4.79 -19.85
C GLU A 85 0.84 -4.19 -20.42
N GLU A 86 1.79 -3.86 -19.56
CA GLU A 86 3.07 -3.26 -19.94
C GLU A 86 4.07 -4.28 -20.50
N ARG A 87 3.73 -5.55 -20.46
CA ARG A 87 4.58 -6.67 -20.87
C ARG A 87 4.37 -7.09 -22.33
N VAL A 88 4.15 -6.19 -23.19
CA VAL A 88 3.94 -6.54 -24.61
C VAL A 88 5.25 -6.59 -25.36
#